data_6c122e331bb560537be5e7146b38218f
#
_entry.id   6c122e331bb560537be5e7146b38218f
#
_cell.length_a   1.000
_cell.length_b   1.000
_cell.length_c   1.000
_cell.angle_alpha   90.00
_cell.angle_beta   90.00
_cell.angle_gamma   90.00
#
_symmetry.space_group_name_H-M   'P 1'
#
loop_
_entity.id
_entity.type
_entity.pdbx_description
1 polymer ?
#
loop_
_entity_poly.entity_id
_entity_poly.type
_entity_poly.pdbx_seq_one_letter_code
_entity_poly.pdbx_strand_id
1 'polypeptide(L)'
;MKITAVIFCILLVTRAFTSDQNNKIVQFDIGKILNARPVTTLTNNKLTTWTKGIDGGGSGDGYLTLSAALFNGNKQPHALPDDALFAANDSHPEIQLHYSNTDSLHNQTCNISGEGGVEFYIPQNKYRSLYFALTSAEGPSYLKVEFLYADDSTTFEDLVLPDYYDDLPTDHRKPELCYLAHDLAKWGNRNNMTEKDHHNIDLLTVHPDPTKKLKSINIQKKKPGYLVFWAATGEKAN
;
A
#
# COMPACT_ATOMS: atom_id res chain seq x y z
N MET A 1 34.48 -49.94 -37.95
CA MET A 1 33.77 -48.67 -37.75
C MET A 1 33.29 -48.60 -36.30
N LYS A 2 33.99 -47.87 -35.43
CA LYS A 2 33.64 -47.74 -34.02
C LYS A 2 32.86 -46.44 -33.82
N ILE A 3 31.60 -46.52 -33.41
CA ILE A 3 30.74 -45.39 -33.08
C ILE A 3 30.94 -45.07 -31.60
N THR A 4 31.54 -43.95 -31.32
CA THR A 4 31.72 -43.42 -29.98
C THR A 4 30.48 -42.58 -29.61
N ALA A 5 29.69 -43.06 -28.69
CA ALA A 5 28.54 -42.32 -28.15
C ALA A 5 29.06 -41.30 -27.12
N VAL A 6 28.85 -40.02 -27.40
CA VAL A 6 29.11 -38.90 -26.45
C VAL A 6 27.83 -38.72 -25.63
N ILE A 7 27.90 -39.06 -24.35
CA ILE A 7 26.83 -38.81 -23.38
C ILE A 7 26.99 -37.36 -22.91
N PHE A 8 26.02 -36.50 -23.27
CA PHE A 8 25.91 -35.14 -22.79
C PHE A 8 25.17 -35.15 -21.43
N CYS A 9 25.91 -35.05 -20.32
CA CYS A 9 25.32 -34.82 -19.01
C CYS A 9 24.87 -33.38 -18.92
N ILE A 10 23.57 -33.12 -19.07
CA ILE A 10 22.96 -31.83 -18.74
C ILE A 10 22.80 -31.81 -17.20
N LEU A 11 23.65 -31.05 -16.52
CA LEU A 11 23.45 -30.69 -15.13
C LEU A 11 22.25 -29.73 -15.03
N LEU A 12 21.11 -30.25 -14.63
CA LEU A 12 19.98 -29.46 -14.14
C LEU A 12 20.35 -28.87 -12.79
N VAL A 13 20.89 -27.66 -12.78
CA VAL A 13 20.97 -26.84 -11.56
C VAL A 13 19.57 -26.30 -11.31
N THR A 14 18.74 -27.08 -10.61
CA THR A 14 17.50 -26.57 -10.04
C THR A 14 17.85 -25.60 -8.91
N ARG A 15 17.65 -24.31 -9.17
CA ARG A 15 17.70 -23.27 -8.13
C ARG A 15 16.56 -23.54 -7.13
N ALA A 16 16.85 -24.24 -6.07
CA ALA A 16 16.00 -24.31 -4.88
C ALA A 16 16.20 -23.01 -4.05
N PHE A 17 15.68 -21.89 -4.55
CA PHE A 17 15.67 -20.60 -3.84
C PHE A 17 14.30 -19.99 -3.98
N THR A 18 13.30 -20.45 -3.22
CA THR A 18 12.03 -19.70 -3.09
C THR A 18 11.20 -20.01 -1.85
N SER A 19 11.53 -20.97 -0.99
CA SER A 19 10.64 -21.32 0.13
C SER A 19 10.88 -20.53 1.44
N ASP A 20 12.06 -19.94 1.63
CA ASP A 20 12.38 -19.25 2.89
C ASP A 20 11.98 -17.77 2.91
N GLN A 21 11.90 -17.11 1.76
CA GLN A 21 11.50 -15.69 1.68
C GLN A 21 9.99 -15.49 1.93
N ASN A 22 9.13 -16.40 1.46
CA ASN A 22 7.67 -16.28 1.65
C ASN A 22 7.21 -16.39 3.11
N ASN A 23 8.03 -16.96 4.00
CA ASN A 23 7.69 -17.05 5.43
C ASN A 23 8.07 -15.79 6.23
N LYS A 24 8.82 -14.85 5.65
CA LYS A 24 9.27 -13.65 6.34
C LYS A 24 8.31 -12.48 6.17
N ILE A 25 7.63 -12.39 5.04
CA ILE A 25 6.70 -11.29 4.72
C ILE A 25 5.28 -11.70 5.10
N VAL A 26 4.57 -10.79 5.79
CA VAL A 26 3.20 -10.99 6.26
C VAL A 26 2.36 -9.79 5.84
N GLN A 27 1.38 -10.02 4.97
CA GLN A 27 0.32 -9.04 4.70
C GLN A 27 -0.63 -9.01 5.90
N PHE A 28 -0.85 -7.83 6.50
CA PHE A 28 -1.74 -7.73 7.65
C PHE A 28 -3.19 -7.61 7.20
N ASP A 29 -4.07 -8.37 7.83
CA ASP A 29 -5.51 -8.22 7.64
C ASP A 29 -6.00 -6.95 8.34
N ILE A 30 -6.24 -5.91 7.55
CA ILE A 30 -6.82 -4.65 7.99
C ILE A 30 -8.30 -4.51 7.63
N GLY A 31 -8.96 -5.56 7.15
CA GLY A 31 -10.34 -5.54 6.65
C GLY A 31 -11.34 -4.92 7.64
N LYS A 32 -11.14 -5.12 8.94
CA LYS A 32 -12.04 -4.60 9.99
C LYS A 32 -12.01 -3.07 10.16
N ILE A 33 -10.95 -2.41 9.72
CA ILE A 33 -10.79 -0.96 9.85
C ILE A 33 -11.09 -0.20 8.56
N LEU A 34 -11.29 -0.90 7.45
CA LEU A 34 -11.60 -0.26 6.17
C LEU A 34 -12.97 0.43 6.22
N ASN A 35 -13.02 1.69 5.81
CA ASN A 35 -14.21 2.54 5.92
C ASN A 35 -14.49 3.38 4.67
N ALA A 36 -13.70 3.22 3.62
CA ALA A 36 -13.78 4.01 2.40
C ALA A 36 -13.47 3.18 1.16
N ARG A 37 -14.02 3.62 0.02
CA ARG A 37 -13.80 3.04 -1.30
C ARG A 37 -13.36 4.15 -2.27
N PRO A 38 -12.07 4.50 -2.35
CA PRO A 38 -11.59 5.60 -3.19
C PRO A 38 -11.21 5.18 -4.60
N VAL A 39 -11.29 3.88 -4.96
CA VAL A 39 -10.93 3.39 -6.30
C VAL A 39 -12.17 2.96 -7.06
N THR A 40 -12.38 3.56 -8.24
CA THR A 40 -13.36 3.10 -9.22
C THR A 40 -12.82 1.86 -9.92
N THR A 41 -13.62 0.81 -9.94
CA THR A 41 -13.30 -0.50 -10.53
C THR A 41 -14.26 -0.83 -11.66
N LEU A 42 -13.85 -1.72 -12.57
CA LEU A 42 -14.69 -2.26 -13.64
C LEU A 42 -15.16 -3.65 -13.26
N THR A 43 -16.42 -3.78 -12.80
CA THR A 43 -17.01 -5.06 -12.41
C THR A 43 -18.15 -5.41 -13.35
N ASN A 44 -18.10 -6.58 -14.01
CA ASN A 44 -19.14 -7.06 -14.93
C ASN A 44 -19.48 -6.03 -16.04
N ASN A 45 -18.47 -5.43 -16.67
CA ASN A 45 -18.60 -4.37 -17.68
C ASN A 45 -19.37 -3.14 -17.18
N LYS A 46 -19.28 -2.83 -15.89
CA LYS A 46 -19.90 -1.68 -15.26
C LYS A 46 -18.92 -1.01 -14.31
N LEU A 47 -18.83 0.32 -14.40
CA LEU A 47 -18.03 1.08 -13.45
C LEU A 47 -18.71 1.08 -12.08
N THR A 48 -17.93 0.74 -11.06
CA THR A 48 -18.31 0.90 -9.67
C THR A 48 -17.47 2.03 -9.09
N THR A 49 -18.12 3.18 -8.93
CA THR A 49 -17.48 4.40 -8.44
C THR A 49 -17.20 4.34 -6.94
N TRP A 50 -16.35 5.22 -6.47
CA TRP A 50 -16.05 5.35 -5.05
C TRP A 50 -17.26 5.83 -4.24
N THR A 51 -17.29 5.45 -2.98
CA THR A 51 -18.26 5.94 -1.99
C THR A 51 -17.70 7.09 -1.16
N LYS A 52 -16.38 7.13 -1.04
CA LYS A 52 -15.61 8.15 -0.34
C LYS A 52 -14.26 8.26 -1.03
N GLY A 53 -13.96 9.44 -1.57
CA GLY A 53 -12.73 9.72 -2.28
C GLY A 53 -11.50 9.84 -1.38
N ILE A 54 -10.39 10.22 -1.98
CA ILE A 54 -9.11 10.42 -1.28
C ILE A 54 -9.20 11.69 -0.45
N ASP A 55 -9.68 12.76 -1.05
CA ASP A 55 -9.90 14.06 -0.43
C ASP A 55 -11.37 14.49 -0.54
N GLY A 56 -11.80 15.45 0.26
CA GLY A 56 -13.16 15.99 0.19
C GLY A 56 -14.30 15.05 0.57
N GLY A 57 -14.02 13.88 1.08
CA GLY A 57 -15.05 12.93 1.53
C GLY A 57 -15.84 12.30 0.39
N GLY A 58 -17.17 12.18 0.51
CA GLY A 58 -18.03 11.45 -0.44
C GLY A 58 -18.15 12.05 -1.83
N SER A 59 -17.80 13.33 -2.01
CA SER A 59 -17.81 14.02 -3.31
C SER A 59 -16.40 14.32 -3.83
N GLY A 60 -15.37 13.88 -3.12
CA GLY A 60 -13.98 14.11 -3.48
C GLY A 60 -13.53 13.27 -4.67
N ASP A 61 -12.26 13.32 -4.92
CA ASP A 61 -11.61 12.65 -6.02
C ASP A 61 -11.02 11.30 -5.60
N GLY A 62 -10.77 10.44 -6.57
CA GLY A 62 -10.25 9.10 -6.32
C GLY A 62 -9.42 8.60 -7.50
N TYR A 63 -9.00 7.35 -7.44
CA TYR A 63 -8.29 6.66 -8.52
C TYR A 63 -9.22 5.74 -9.31
N LEU A 64 -8.80 5.37 -10.51
CA LEU A 64 -9.40 4.30 -11.31
C LEU A 64 -8.40 3.16 -11.48
N THR A 65 -8.90 1.93 -11.60
CA THR A 65 -8.09 0.84 -12.17
C THR A 65 -7.87 1.05 -13.67
N LEU A 66 -6.84 0.43 -14.23
CA LEU A 66 -6.52 0.55 -15.65
C LEU A 66 -7.69 0.18 -16.54
N SER A 67 -8.34 -0.96 -16.28
CA SER A 67 -9.52 -1.39 -17.02
C SER A 67 -10.68 -0.41 -16.88
N ALA A 68 -10.91 0.16 -15.70
CA ALA A 68 -11.96 1.15 -15.47
C ALA A 68 -11.69 2.45 -16.26
N ALA A 69 -10.44 2.91 -16.28
CA ALA A 69 -10.04 4.11 -17.00
C ALA A 69 -10.17 3.93 -18.53
N LEU A 70 -9.74 2.78 -19.05
CA LEU A 70 -9.88 2.44 -20.48
C LEU A 70 -11.36 2.30 -20.88
N PHE A 71 -12.17 1.64 -20.06
CA PHE A 71 -13.61 1.51 -20.27
C PHE A 71 -14.32 2.88 -20.31
N ASN A 72 -13.84 3.82 -19.51
CA ASN A 72 -14.32 5.22 -19.50
C ASN A 72 -13.79 6.06 -20.70
N GLY A 73 -13.09 5.47 -21.64
CA GLY A 73 -12.65 6.11 -22.88
C GLY A 73 -11.30 6.84 -22.80
N ASN A 74 -10.51 6.65 -21.75
CA ASN A 74 -9.20 7.29 -21.62
C ASN A 74 -8.14 6.48 -22.37
N LYS A 75 -7.43 7.14 -23.29
CA LYS A 75 -6.44 6.47 -24.15
C LYS A 75 -5.07 6.29 -23.52
N GLN A 76 -4.73 7.15 -22.59
CA GLN A 76 -3.43 7.16 -21.87
C GLN A 76 -3.72 7.41 -20.38
N PRO A 77 -4.27 6.42 -19.68
CA PRO A 77 -4.66 6.61 -18.30
C PRO A 77 -3.44 6.48 -17.38
N HIS A 78 -3.26 7.45 -16.51
CA HIS A 78 -2.41 7.36 -15.35
C HIS A 78 -3.22 6.73 -14.21
N ALA A 79 -3.41 5.42 -14.25
CA ALA A 79 -4.34 4.69 -13.40
C ALA A 79 -3.62 3.62 -12.58
N LEU A 80 -4.28 3.15 -11.53
CA LEU A 80 -3.80 2.01 -10.76
C LEU A 80 -3.81 0.73 -11.63
N PRO A 81 -2.87 -0.20 -11.46
CA PRO A 81 -2.92 -1.48 -12.11
C PRO A 81 -4.21 -2.24 -11.76
N ASP A 82 -4.66 -3.14 -12.63
CA ASP A 82 -5.84 -3.97 -12.33
C ASP A 82 -5.59 -5.00 -11.24
N ASP A 83 -4.35 -5.47 -11.12
CA ASP A 83 -3.89 -6.29 -10.00
C ASP A 83 -3.43 -5.39 -8.86
N ALA A 84 -4.07 -5.57 -7.72
CA ALA A 84 -3.75 -4.82 -6.50
C ALA A 84 -2.50 -5.34 -5.76
N LEU A 85 -1.85 -6.37 -6.30
CA LEU A 85 -0.59 -6.90 -5.78
C LEU A 85 0.61 -6.19 -6.43
N PHE A 86 1.32 -5.41 -5.65
CA PHE A 86 2.55 -4.75 -6.04
C PHE A 86 3.73 -5.67 -5.74
N ALA A 87 4.42 -6.11 -6.79
CA ALA A 87 5.54 -7.04 -6.65
C ALA A 87 6.70 -6.44 -5.85
N ALA A 88 7.42 -7.29 -5.13
CA ALA A 88 8.63 -6.89 -4.43
C ALA A 88 9.70 -6.32 -5.38
N ASN A 89 10.42 -5.32 -4.93
CA ASN A 89 11.56 -4.72 -5.60
C ASN A 89 12.68 -4.39 -4.60
N ASP A 90 13.66 -3.60 -5.00
CA ASP A 90 14.80 -3.23 -4.14
C ASP A 90 14.38 -2.33 -2.96
N SER A 91 13.24 -1.66 -3.04
CA SER A 91 12.78 -0.69 -2.03
C SER A 91 11.73 -1.25 -1.07
N HIS A 92 11.00 -2.30 -1.47
CA HIS A 92 9.93 -2.85 -0.64
C HIS A 92 9.63 -4.32 -0.96
N PRO A 93 9.09 -5.09 0.00
CA PRO A 93 8.54 -6.42 -0.25
C PRO A 93 7.25 -6.31 -1.07
N GLU A 94 6.66 -7.47 -1.38
CA GLU A 94 5.33 -7.53 -1.96
C GLU A 94 4.29 -6.84 -1.06
N ILE A 95 3.46 -5.96 -1.65
CA ILE A 95 2.41 -5.19 -0.96
C ILE A 95 1.07 -5.45 -1.63
N GLN A 96 0.08 -5.89 -0.85
CA GLN A 96 -1.29 -6.13 -1.33
C GLN A 96 -2.22 -5.01 -0.91
N LEU A 97 -2.81 -4.29 -1.87
CA LEU A 97 -3.90 -3.36 -1.63
C LEU A 97 -5.27 -4.08 -1.67
N HIS A 98 -6.36 -3.40 -1.29
CA HIS A 98 -7.67 -4.00 -1.09
C HIS A 98 -8.70 -3.64 -2.17
N TYR A 99 -8.29 -3.24 -3.36
CA TYR A 99 -9.21 -3.04 -4.48
C TYR A 99 -9.20 -4.24 -5.44
N SER A 100 -10.29 -4.43 -6.18
CA SER A 100 -10.38 -5.47 -7.20
C SER A 100 -11.45 -5.15 -8.22
N ASN A 101 -11.22 -5.48 -9.50
CA ASN A 101 -12.21 -5.40 -10.56
C ASN A 101 -13.31 -6.48 -10.42
N THR A 102 -13.18 -7.43 -9.50
CA THR A 102 -14.23 -8.44 -9.22
C THR A 102 -15.07 -8.06 -8.00
N ASP A 103 -14.74 -6.98 -7.31
CA ASP A 103 -15.43 -6.51 -6.10
C ASP A 103 -16.06 -5.15 -6.31
N SER A 104 -17.37 -5.06 -6.07
CA SER A 104 -18.15 -3.83 -6.19
C SER A 104 -18.69 -3.29 -4.86
N LEU A 105 -18.39 -3.95 -3.74
CA LEU A 105 -19.10 -3.70 -2.47
C LEU A 105 -18.18 -3.33 -1.30
N HIS A 106 -17.03 -3.97 -1.20
CA HIS A 106 -16.19 -3.83 0.00
C HIS A 106 -15.40 -2.53 0.01
N ASN A 107 -15.13 -2.04 1.19
CA ASN A 107 -14.21 -0.93 1.41
C ASN A 107 -12.78 -1.34 1.02
N GLN A 108 -11.99 -0.36 0.63
CA GLN A 108 -10.66 -0.54 0.06
C GLN A 108 -9.57 0.08 0.92
N THR A 109 -9.94 1.06 1.75
CA THR A 109 -9.02 1.85 2.57
C THR A 109 -9.64 2.22 3.90
N CYS A 110 -8.78 2.63 4.85
CA CYS A 110 -9.20 3.37 6.02
C CYS A 110 -8.87 4.85 5.82
N ASN A 111 -9.90 5.71 5.74
CA ASN A 111 -9.73 7.16 5.59
C ASN A 111 -9.94 7.85 6.93
N ILE A 112 -8.97 8.71 7.30
CA ILE A 112 -9.00 9.57 8.47
C ILE A 112 -9.09 11.01 7.99
N SER A 113 -10.19 11.69 8.32
CA SER A 113 -10.40 13.12 8.01
C SER A 113 -10.15 13.96 9.25
N GLY A 114 -9.36 15.01 9.12
CA GLY A 114 -8.98 15.84 10.26
C GLY A 114 -8.01 15.13 11.20
N GLU A 115 -8.13 15.40 12.50
CA GLU A 115 -7.39 14.70 13.54
C GLU A 115 -8.08 13.37 13.86
N GLY A 116 -7.32 12.33 14.11
CA GLY A 116 -7.84 11.01 14.43
C GLY A 116 -6.79 9.92 14.33
N GLY A 117 -7.22 8.69 14.47
CA GLY A 117 -6.30 7.56 14.42
C GLY A 117 -7.02 6.25 14.13
N VAL A 118 -6.22 5.23 13.91
CA VAL A 118 -6.66 3.86 13.70
C VAL A 118 -5.74 2.91 14.44
N GLU A 119 -6.33 1.97 15.15
CA GLU A 119 -5.62 0.86 15.78
C GLU A 119 -6.02 -0.45 15.11
N PHE A 120 -5.04 -1.30 14.86
CA PHE A 120 -5.29 -2.65 14.35
C PHE A 120 -4.32 -3.66 14.97
N TYR A 121 -4.83 -4.88 15.14
CA TYR A 121 -4.08 -6.00 15.68
C TYR A 121 -3.42 -6.78 14.55
N ILE A 122 -2.24 -7.30 14.83
CA ILE A 122 -1.46 -8.07 13.88
C ILE A 122 -1.09 -9.42 14.45
N PRO A 123 -0.70 -10.41 13.64
CA PRO A 123 -0.14 -11.67 14.15
C PRO A 123 1.06 -11.39 15.03
N GLN A 124 0.99 -11.78 16.30
CA GLN A 124 2.05 -11.53 17.27
C GLN A 124 3.36 -12.20 16.85
N ASN A 125 4.32 -11.37 16.46
CA ASN A 125 5.66 -11.81 16.09
C ASN A 125 6.67 -10.69 16.32
N LYS A 126 7.95 -11.00 16.19
CA LYS A 126 9.03 -10.02 16.11
C LYS A 126 9.11 -9.55 14.66
N TYR A 127 9.03 -8.24 14.45
CA TYR A 127 9.14 -7.62 13.13
C TYR A 127 10.36 -6.72 13.08
N ARG A 128 11.10 -6.80 11.99
CA ARG A 128 12.24 -5.93 11.69
C ARG A 128 11.82 -4.64 11.07
N SER A 129 10.85 -4.73 10.16
CA SER A 129 10.31 -3.59 9.43
C SER A 129 8.82 -3.75 9.21
N LEU A 130 8.11 -2.63 9.18
CA LEU A 130 6.72 -2.56 8.78
C LEU A 130 6.61 -1.56 7.64
N TYR A 131 5.75 -1.87 6.69
CA TYR A 131 5.52 -1.08 5.49
C TYR A 131 4.06 -0.67 5.47
N PHE A 132 3.80 0.64 5.44
CA PHE A 132 2.44 1.21 5.38
C PHE A 132 2.25 1.92 4.06
N ALA A 133 1.31 1.46 3.24
CA ALA A 133 0.88 2.17 2.05
C ALA A 133 -0.09 3.28 2.46
N LEU A 134 0.28 4.53 2.19
CA LEU A 134 -0.40 5.72 2.68
C LEU A 134 -0.54 6.76 1.57
N THR A 135 -1.55 7.62 1.70
CA THR A 135 -1.69 8.84 0.91
C THR A 135 -2.10 9.97 1.85
N SER A 136 -1.36 11.08 1.84
CA SER A 136 -1.75 12.31 2.53
C SER A 136 -2.34 13.29 1.53
N ALA A 137 -3.49 13.89 1.81
CA ALA A 137 -4.12 14.87 0.94
C ALA A 137 -4.56 16.11 1.73
N GLU A 138 -4.59 17.25 1.06
CA GLU A 138 -4.84 18.57 1.65
C GLU A 138 -3.73 18.97 2.63
N GLY A 139 -2.50 18.68 2.26
CA GLY A 139 -1.28 18.97 2.99
C GLY A 139 -0.63 17.75 3.64
N PRO A 140 0.57 17.90 4.18
CA PRO A 140 1.31 16.80 4.81
C PRO A 140 0.64 16.30 6.08
N SER A 141 0.65 15.00 6.30
CA SER A 141 0.17 14.37 7.53
C SER A 141 1.28 14.22 8.57
N TYR A 142 1.03 14.74 9.76
CA TYR A 142 1.89 14.54 10.93
C TYR A 142 1.39 13.31 11.69
N LEU A 143 2.18 12.26 11.67
CA LEU A 143 1.80 10.95 12.18
C LEU A 143 2.57 10.65 13.47
N LYS A 144 1.89 9.99 14.40
CA LYS A 144 2.50 9.25 15.50
C LYS A 144 2.12 7.78 15.29
N VAL A 145 3.12 6.94 15.03
CA VAL A 145 2.96 5.49 14.96
C VAL A 145 3.39 4.89 16.28
N GLU A 146 2.46 4.27 16.99
CA GLU A 146 2.70 3.63 18.27
C GLU A 146 2.64 2.12 18.13
N PHE A 147 3.62 1.44 18.72
CA PHE A 147 3.78 -0.01 18.72
C PHE A 147 3.49 -0.54 20.10
N LEU A 148 2.43 -1.35 20.26
CA LEU A 148 2.14 -2.07 21.48
C LEU A 148 2.70 -3.48 21.39
N TYR A 149 3.54 -3.87 22.34
CA TYR A 149 4.15 -5.20 22.41
C TYR A 149 3.38 -6.16 23.31
N ALA A 150 3.69 -7.45 23.21
CA ALA A 150 3.03 -8.50 24.01
C ALA A 150 3.37 -8.44 25.50
N ASP A 151 4.42 -7.74 25.89
CA ASP A 151 4.80 -7.43 27.27
C ASP A 151 4.13 -6.15 27.81
N ASP A 152 3.13 -5.62 27.07
CA ASP A 152 2.39 -4.38 27.31
C ASP A 152 3.27 -3.10 27.35
N SER A 153 4.52 -3.20 26.95
CA SER A 153 5.36 -2.01 26.70
C SER A 153 4.98 -1.36 25.37
N THR A 154 5.28 -0.07 25.23
CA THR A 154 5.03 0.69 24.01
C THR A 154 6.29 1.42 23.56
N THR A 155 6.43 1.60 22.24
CA THR A 155 7.34 2.56 21.62
C THR A 155 6.58 3.34 20.55
N PHE A 156 7.13 4.45 20.08
CA PHE A 156 6.49 5.22 19.02
C PHE A 156 7.51 5.91 18.12
N GLU A 157 7.07 6.25 16.91
CA GLU A 157 7.79 7.12 15.98
C GLU A 157 6.89 8.29 15.59
N ASP A 158 7.45 9.51 15.58
CA ASP A 158 6.80 10.69 15.02
C ASP A 158 7.34 10.92 13.62
N LEU A 159 6.45 11.04 12.63
CA LEU A 159 6.75 11.03 11.21
C LEU A 159 5.97 12.15 10.49
N VAL A 160 6.48 12.58 9.34
CA VAL A 160 5.76 13.47 8.43
C VAL A 160 5.65 12.76 7.08
N LEU A 161 4.41 12.48 6.66
CA LEU A 161 4.11 12.01 5.33
C LEU A 161 3.85 13.24 4.46
N PRO A 162 4.57 13.44 3.32
CA PRO A 162 4.31 14.55 2.41
C PRO A 162 2.90 14.49 1.82
N ASP A 163 2.44 15.58 1.24
CA ASP A 163 1.22 15.58 0.43
C ASP A 163 1.43 14.72 -0.82
N TYR A 164 0.36 14.10 -1.29
CA TYR A 164 0.43 13.17 -2.42
C TYR A 164 0.77 13.82 -3.78
N TYR A 165 0.89 15.15 -3.81
CA TYR A 165 1.47 15.91 -4.92
C TYR A 165 2.96 16.13 -4.81
N ASP A 166 3.50 16.03 -3.59
CA ASP A 166 4.89 16.39 -3.34
C ASP A 166 5.82 15.26 -3.76
N ASP A 167 6.98 15.64 -4.27
CA ASP A 167 8.07 14.70 -4.46
C ASP A 167 8.55 14.16 -3.11
N LEU A 168 9.00 12.91 -3.11
CA LEU A 168 9.59 12.34 -1.91
C LEU A 168 10.87 13.11 -1.52
N PRO A 169 11.08 13.32 -0.21
CA PRO A 169 12.29 13.97 0.27
C PRO A 169 13.55 13.23 -0.20
N THR A 170 14.49 13.95 -0.76
CA THR A 170 15.79 13.40 -1.16
C THR A 170 16.71 13.12 0.03
N ASP A 171 16.36 13.59 1.22
CA ASP A 171 17.08 13.29 2.45
C ASP A 171 16.61 11.92 2.99
N HIS A 172 17.34 10.88 2.65
CA HIS A 172 17.07 9.49 3.02
C HIS A 172 17.20 9.18 4.53
N ARG A 173 17.43 10.19 5.38
CA ARG A 173 17.64 9.95 6.79
C ARG A 173 16.36 9.70 7.59
N LYS A 174 15.19 10.27 7.18
CA LYS A 174 13.87 10.02 7.83
C LYS A 174 12.78 10.96 7.28
N PRO A 175 11.55 10.47 7.06
CA PRO A 175 11.13 9.08 7.13
C PRO A 175 11.66 8.25 5.95
N GLU A 176 11.76 6.93 6.12
CA GLU A 176 12.06 6.03 5.01
C GLU A 176 10.82 5.90 4.13
N LEU A 177 10.83 6.59 2.99
CA LEU A 177 9.73 6.64 2.05
C LEU A 177 10.18 6.18 0.67
N CYS A 178 9.30 5.44 -0.02
CA CYS A 178 9.40 5.21 -1.44
C CYS A 178 7.99 5.28 -2.06
N TYR A 179 7.90 5.40 -3.39
CA TYR A 179 6.62 5.30 -4.07
C TYR A 179 6.20 3.84 -4.17
N LEU A 180 4.95 3.53 -3.76
CA LEU A 180 4.29 2.30 -4.14
C LEU A 180 3.64 2.45 -5.51
N ALA A 181 2.96 3.57 -5.75
CA ALA A 181 2.46 3.98 -7.05
C ALA A 181 2.73 5.47 -7.26
N HIS A 182 3.11 5.85 -8.46
CA HIS A 182 3.58 7.18 -8.81
C HIS A 182 2.90 7.68 -10.10
N ASP A 183 2.82 8.99 -10.27
CA ASP A 183 2.24 9.63 -11.45
C ASP A 183 0.79 9.20 -11.73
N LEU A 184 -0.01 9.01 -10.68
CA LEU A 184 -1.42 8.66 -10.83
C LEU A 184 -2.25 9.89 -11.18
N ALA A 185 -3.24 9.71 -12.06
CA ALA A 185 -4.24 10.72 -12.34
C ALA A 185 -5.29 10.75 -11.23
N LYS A 186 -5.75 11.95 -10.90
CA LYS A 186 -6.88 12.20 -10.02
C LYS A 186 -8.16 12.27 -10.85
N TRP A 187 -9.18 11.58 -10.40
CA TRP A 187 -10.45 11.42 -11.10
C TRP A 187 -11.60 12.00 -10.28
N GLY A 188 -12.36 12.91 -10.88
CA GLY A 188 -13.51 13.54 -10.23
C GLY A 188 -14.72 12.61 -10.12
N ASN A 189 -15.72 13.04 -9.37
CA ASN A 189 -16.92 12.27 -9.01
C ASN A 189 -17.76 11.74 -10.20
N ARG A 190 -17.49 12.17 -11.43
CA ARG A 190 -18.07 11.62 -12.66
C ARG A 190 -17.12 10.70 -13.42
N ASN A 191 -16.04 10.27 -12.79
CA ASN A 191 -14.95 9.54 -13.43
C ASN A 191 -14.31 10.30 -14.61
N ASN A 192 -14.31 11.61 -14.53
CA ASN A 192 -13.57 12.47 -15.46
C ASN A 192 -12.21 12.77 -14.83
N MET A 193 -11.15 12.61 -15.61
CA MET A 193 -9.81 12.96 -15.17
C MET A 193 -9.73 14.47 -14.90
N THR A 194 -9.38 14.84 -13.67
CA THR A 194 -9.25 16.22 -13.22
C THR A 194 -7.82 16.72 -13.31
N GLU A 195 -6.87 15.83 -13.03
CA GLU A 195 -5.43 16.06 -13.14
C GLU A 195 -4.77 14.82 -13.72
N LYS A 196 -3.69 14.97 -14.50
CA LYS A 196 -3.17 13.88 -15.30
C LYS A 196 -2.17 12.98 -14.59
N ASP A 197 -1.43 13.53 -13.63
CA ASP A 197 -0.29 12.89 -13.01
C ASP A 197 0.07 13.56 -11.68
N HIS A 198 1.21 13.15 -11.11
CA HIS A 198 1.81 13.66 -9.87
C HIS A 198 1.05 13.32 -8.58
N HIS A 199 0.18 12.30 -8.61
CA HIS A 199 -0.45 11.82 -7.41
C HIS A 199 0.15 10.47 -7.02
N ASN A 200 0.42 10.30 -5.72
CA ASN A 200 1.18 9.17 -5.24
C ASN A 200 0.42 8.34 -4.21
N ILE A 201 0.75 7.07 -4.15
CA ILE A 201 0.61 6.24 -2.96
C ILE A 201 2.02 5.99 -2.46
N ASP A 202 2.33 6.55 -1.30
CA ASP A 202 3.63 6.41 -0.67
C ASP A 202 3.69 5.16 0.19
N LEU A 203 4.86 4.57 0.28
CA LEU A 203 5.14 3.48 1.19
C LEU A 203 6.10 3.97 2.27
N LEU A 204 5.60 4.03 3.50
CA LEU A 204 6.35 4.41 4.69
C LEU A 204 6.90 3.15 5.36
N THR A 205 8.21 3.12 5.58
CA THR A 205 8.87 2.06 6.38
C THR A 205 9.11 2.55 7.80
N VAL A 206 8.73 1.74 8.78
CA VAL A 206 8.98 1.99 10.22
C VAL A 206 9.60 0.76 10.88
N HIS A 207 10.34 0.96 11.97
CA HIS A 207 11.14 -0.06 12.62
C HIS A 207 10.74 -0.25 14.08
N PRO A 208 9.82 -1.19 14.38
CA PRO A 208 9.55 -1.58 15.76
C PRO A 208 10.76 -2.23 16.41
N ASP A 209 10.76 -2.40 17.73
CA ASP A 209 11.81 -3.16 18.43
C ASP A 209 11.81 -4.64 17.97
N PRO A 210 12.83 -5.09 17.20
CA PRO A 210 12.86 -6.43 16.63
C PRO A 210 13.10 -7.52 17.68
N THR A 211 13.38 -7.16 18.93
CA THR A 211 13.56 -8.12 20.03
C THR A 211 12.25 -8.46 20.73
N LYS A 212 11.19 -7.65 20.53
CA LYS A 212 9.88 -7.78 21.17
C LYS A 212 8.82 -8.31 20.21
N LYS A 213 7.85 -9.05 20.73
CA LYS A 213 6.69 -9.48 19.96
C LYS A 213 5.69 -8.33 19.86
N LEU A 214 5.45 -7.81 18.67
CA LEU A 214 4.47 -6.78 18.41
C LEU A 214 3.04 -7.36 18.44
N LYS A 215 2.08 -6.64 19.03
CA LYS A 215 0.69 -7.04 19.26
C LYS A 215 -0.31 -6.20 18.47
N SER A 216 -0.17 -4.88 18.53
CA SER A 216 -0.98 -3.93 17.75
C SER A 216 -0.19 -2.70 17.36
N ILE A 217 -0.74 -1.98 16.39
CA ILE A 217 -0.20 -0.74 15.84
C ILE A 217 -1.31 0.29 15.91
N ASN A 218 -0.96 1.49 16.41
CA ASN A 218 -1.86 2.63 16.43
C ASN A 218 -1.23 3.78 15.63
N ILE A 219 -1.89 4.18 14.55
CA ILE A 219 -1.48 5.31 13.72
C ILE A 219 -2.38 6.48 14.06
N GLN A 220 -1.81 7.54 14.63
CA GLN A 220 -2.50 8.78 14.96
C GLN A 220 -2.07 9.88 14.00
N LYS A 221 -3.05 10.57 13.42
CA LYS A 221 -2.86 11.74 12.58
C LYS A 221 -3.21 13.00 13.36
N LYS A 222 -2.29 13.94 13.38
CA LYS A 222 -2.48 15.31 13.92
C LYS A 222 -2.70 16.26 12.74
N LYS A 223 -3.41 17.36 12.97
CA LYS A 223 -3.73 18.41 12.01
C LYS A 223 -4.83 18.06 11.00
N PRO A 224 -5.41 19.09 10.34
CA PRO A 224 -6.39 18.93 9.27
C PRO A 224 -5.85 18.15 8.06
N GLY A 225 -6.70 17.92 7.06
CA GLY A 225 -6.41 17.17 5.87
C GLY A 225 -6.85 15.70 5.98
N TYR A 226 -6.46 14.91 5.01
CA TYR A 226 -6.89 13.51 4.89
C TYR A 226 -5.68 12.58 4.90
N LEU A 227 -5.84 11.46 5.57
CA LEU A 227 -4.91 10.32 5.49
C LEU A 227 -5.70 9.12 4.99
N VAL A 228 -5.22 8.52 3.91
CA VAL A 228 -5.74 7.28 3.35
C VAL A 228 -4.75 6.16 3.65
N PHE A 229 -5.17 5.17 4.40
CA PHE A 229 -4.39 3.99 4.74
C PHE A 229 -4.85 2.81 3.88
N TRP A 230 -3.97 2.34 2.99
CA TRP A 230 -4.26 1.36 1.96
C TRP A 230 -3.92 -0.07 2.37
N ALA A 231 -2.78 -0.27 2.99
CA ALA A 231 -2.27 -1.59 3.37
C ALA A 231 -1.19 -1.50 4.43
N ALA A 232 -0.98 -2.61 5.12
CA ALA A 232 0.14 -2.81 6.02
C ALA A 232 0.78 -4.19 5.80
N THR A 233 2.10 -4.22 5.76
CA THR A 233 2.90 -5.43 5.57
C THR A 233 4.01 -5.45 6.61
N GLY A 234 4.31 -6.62 7.15
CA GLY A 234 5.40 -6.80 8.11
C GLY A 234 6.48 -7.73 7.61
N GLU A 235 7.74 -7.38 7.87
CA GLU A 235 8.86 -8.27 7.69
C GLU A 235 9.31 -8.80 9.04
N LYS A 236 9.20 -10.12 9.24
CA LYS A 236 9.61 -10.78 10.50
C LYS A 236 11.12 -10.63 10.74
N ALA A 237 11.49 -10.37 11.98
CA ALA A 237 12.87 -10.51 12.43
C ALA A 237 13.31 -11.98 12.41
N ASN A 238 14.59 -12.23 12.24
CA ASN A 238 15.17 -13.58 12.29
C ASN A 238 15.19 -14.13 13.72
#